data_c62761154889550be3253f62e4b46aa5
#
_entry.id   c62761154889550be3253f62e4b46aa5
#
_cell.length_a   1.000
_cell.length_b   1.000
_cell.length_c   1.000
_cell.angle_alpha   90.00
_cell.angle_beta   90.00
_cell.angle_gamma   90.00
#
_symmetry.space_group_name_H-M   'P 1'
#
loop_
_entity.id
_entity.type
_entity.pdbx_description
1 polymer ?
#
loop_
_entity_poly.entity_id
_entity_poly.type
_entity_poly.pdbx_seq_one_letter_code
_entity_poly.pdbx_strand_id
1 'polypeptide(L)'
;MPFFDPSARFTRSICNRGGVMSFKIAIIGAGSVGFTKKLFTDLLCVPEFRDIEVALTDISQHNLDMIRAILDKIVEANGFPVKVTAHTDRRRALEGAKYIISCVRVGGLEAYADDIRIPLKYGIDQCVGDTICAGGILYGQRNIPVILDFCKDIREVAAPGAKFLNYANPMAMNTWAAIEYGKVDTVGLCHGVQHGAEQIAEILGAKSLADLDYICSGINHQTWFIDLRLNGRKIGKEELVAAFEAHPVFSQQEKLRIDVLKRFGVYSTESNGHLSEYLPWYRKRPEEIARWIDMSDWIHGETGGYLRHSTETRNWFETEFPQFLASAAKPIDPAKRSNEHASHILEALETGRVYRGHFNVKNNGVISNLPADAIIESPGFVDRFGINMVSGITLPEACAATCMASINVQRMSVHAAVTGDIDLLKLAVLHDPLVGAVATPEEVWQMVDEMVVAQAGWLPQYADAVPAAKERLATSTVKTRDWAGAARRNVRSIEELRAEKMALKKAV
;
A
#
# COMPACT_ATOMS: atom_id res chain seq x y z
N MET A 1 -17.98 25.65 53.20
CA MET A 1 -17.65 25.67 51.75
C MET A 1 -16.50 26.63 51.56
N PRO A 2 -15.28 26.17 51.23
CA PRO A 2 -14.17 27.05 50.90
C PRO A 2 -14.22 27.41 49.41
N PHE A 3 -14.02 28.66 49.12
CA PHE A 3 -13.97 29.29 47.78
C PHE A 3 -12.76 28.75 47.00
N PHE A 4 -12.99 28.37 45.75
CA PHE A 4 -11.97 28.08 44.76
C PHE A 4 -11.28 29.36 44.33
N ASP A 5 -9.96 29.44 44.46
CA ASP A 5 -9.13 30.51 43.90
C ASP A 5 -8.81 30.22 42.41
N PRO A 6 -9.22 31.10 41.47
CA PRO A 6 -8.96 30.88 40.03
C PRO A 6 -7.55 31.22 39.56
N SER A 7 -6.64 31.63 40.45
CA SER A 7 -5.30 32.08 40.08
C SER A 7 -4.18 31.05 40.17
N ALA A 8 -4.49 29.81 40.50
CA ALA A 8 -3.49 28.73 40.48
C ALA A 8 -3.11 28.41 39.02
N ARG A 9 -2.07 29.08 38.53
CA ARG A 9 -1.39 28.72 37.28
C ARG A 9 -0.90 27.28 37.41
N PHE A 10 -1.62 26.37 36.73
CA PHE A 10 -1.08 25.03 36.44
C PHE A 10 0.09 25.18 35.47
N THR A 11 1.28 25.45 36.00
CA THR A 11 2.51 25.15 35.29
C THR A 11 2.61 23.63 35.22
N ARG A 12 2.04 23.04 34.15
CA ARG A 12 2.38 21.68 33.77
C ARG A 12 3.88 21.66 33.45
N SER A 13 4.66 21.25 34.44
CA SER A 13 5.98 20.70 34.18
C SER A 13 5.80 19.49 33.26
N ILE A 14 5.95 19.73 31.99
CA ILE A 14 6.15 18.65 31.02
C ILE A 14 7.49 18.04 31.43
N CYS A 15 7.41 16.95 32.18
CA CYS A 15 8.55 16.15 32.54
C CYS A 15 9.15 15.61 31.24
N ASN A 16 10.11 16.34 30.72
CA ASN A 16 10.91 15.94 29.56
C ASN A 16 11.85 14.81 30.03
N ARG A 17 11.31 13.61 30.27
CA ARG A 17 12.09 12.40 30.42
C ARG A 17 12.49 11.94 29.04
N GLY A 18 13.43 12.62 28.42
CA GLY A 18 14.17 12.15 27.27
C GLY A 18 15.04 10.95 27.63
N GLY A 19 14.41 9.84 28.06
CA GLY A 19 15.09 8.58 28.24
C GLY A 19 15.32 7.92 26.89
N VAL A 20 16.52 7.38 26.66
CA VAL A 20 16.80 6.48 25.54
C VAL A 20 15.88 5.27 25.66
N MET A 21 15.19 4.94 24.56
CA MET A 21 14.25 3.81 24.49
C MET A 21 14.94 2.62 23.85
N SER A 22 14.78 1.44 24.46
CA SER A 22 15.30 0.18 23.96
C SER A 22 14.16 -0.77 23.64
N PHE A 23 14.02 -1.13 22.36
CA PHE A 23 13.08 -2.12 21.86
C PHE A 23 13.56 -2.68 20.52
N LYS A 24 12.98 -3.81 20.13
CA LYS A 24 13.31 -4.48 18.87
C LYS A 24 12.21 -4.30 17.83
N ILE A 25 12.62 -3.97 16.61
CA ILE A 25 11.79 -3.92 15.41
C ILE A 25 12.26 -5.02 14.47
N ALA A 26 11.34 -5.83 13.94
CA ALA A 26 11.63 -6.77 12.87
C ALA A 26 11.05 -6.27 11.54
N ILE A 27 11.83 -6.34 10.45
CA ILE A 27 11.36 -5.99 9.09
C ILE A 27 11.40 -7.25 8.24
N ILE A 28 10.21 -7.74 7.85
CA ILE A 28 10.02 -8.90 6.97
C ILE A 28 9.91 -8.41 5.52
N GLY A 29 10.69 -8.98 4.61
CA GLY A 29 10.83 -8.49 3.24
C GLY A 29 11.83 -7.34 3.14
N ALA A 30 12.83 -7.31 4.03
CA ALA A 30 13.83 -6.26 4.11
C ALA A 30 14.67 -6.11 2.83
N GLY A 31 14.65 -7.11 1.96
CA GLY A 31 15.23 -7.06 0.61
C GLY A 31 14.57 -6.03 -0.32
N SER A 32 13.46 -5.41 0.07
CA SER A 32 12.96 -4.16 -0.51
C SER A 32 13.86 -2.99 -0.09
N VAL A 33 15.07 -2.94 -0.63
CA VAL A 33 16.20 -2.16 -0.11
C VAL A 33 15.91 -0.67 0.00
N GLY A 34 15.29 -0.07 -1.02
CA GLY A 34 14.95 1.36 -1.02
C GLY A 34 13.95 1.70 0.08
N PHE A 35 12.90 0.90 0.23
CA PHE A 35 11.85 1.10 1.23
C PHE A 35 12.37 0.85 2.65
N THR A 36 13.11 -0.24 2.86
CA THR A 36 13.74 -0.56 4.15
C THR A 36 14.69 0.53 4.61
N LYS A 37 15.55 1.05 3.70
CA LYS A 37 16.41 2.19 3.99
C LYS A 37 15.61 3.42 4.42
N LYS A 38 14.53 3.75 3.71
CA LYS A 38 13.65 4.89 4.03
C LYS A 38 13.07 4.75 5.44
N LEU A 39 12.44 3.62 5.73
CA LEU A 39 11.86 3.35 7.06
C LEU A 39 12.91 3.43 8.17
N PHE A 40 14.08 2.83 7.96
CA PHE A 40 15.18 2.88 8.93
C PHE A 40 15.65 4.31 9.19
N THR A 41 15.83 5.11 8.14
CA THR A 41 16.24 6.51 8.27
C THR A 41 15.21 7.32 9.05
N ASP A 42 13.90 7.11 8.77
CA ASP A 42 12.81 7.79 9.48
C ASP A 42 12.76 7.42 10.97
N LEU A 43 13.02 6.17 11.34
CA LEU A 43 13.14 5.75 12.74
C LEU A 43 14.27 6.51 13.45
N LEU A 44 15.40 6.68 12.78
CA LEU A 44 16.55 7.40 13.34
C LEU A 44 16.37 8.92 13.40
N CYS A 45 15.34 9.47 12.78
CA CYS A 45 14.95 10.87 12.97
C CYS A 45 14.28 11.10 14.33
N VAL A 46 13.83 10.05 15.04
CA VAL A 46 13.24 10.15 16.39
C VAL A 46 14.37 10.18 17.43
N PRO A 47 14.54 11.27 18.19
CA PRO A 47 15.69 11.41 19.10
C PRO A 47 15.79 10.32 20.19
N GLU A 48 14.67 9.79 20.62
CA GLU A 48 14.60 8.74 21.66
C GLU A 48 14.95 7.35 21.14
N PHE A 49 14.96 7.11 19.81
CA PHE A 49 15.20 5.82 19.19
C PHE A 49 16.68 5.58 18.88
N ARG A 50 17.55 5.78 19.91
CA ARG A 50 19.00 5.64 19.76
C ARG A 50 19.53 4.27 20.18
N ASP A 51 18.81 3.54 21.04
CA ASP A 51 19.21 2.22 21.54
C ASP A 51 18.18 1.15 21.12
N ILE A 52 17.83 1.15 19.82
CA ILE A 52 16.91 0.17 19.26
C ILE A 52 17.66 -0.94 18.54
N GLU A 53 17.06 -2.13 18.47
CA GLU A 53 17.49 -3.20 17.59
C GLU A 53 16.58 -3.25 16.36
N VAL A 54 17.16 -3.25 15.16
CA VAL A 54 16.45 -3.46 13.89
C VAL A 54 16.91 -4.78 13.31
N ALA A 55 16.03 -5.78 13.33
CA ALA A 55 16.27 -7.12 12.80
C ALA A 55 15.66 -7.26 11.41
N LEU A 56 16.50 -7.49 10.41
CA LEU A 56 16.10 -7.66 9.02
C LEU A 56 15.88 -9.13 8.71
N THR A 57 14.82 -9.46 7.95
CA THR A 57 14.67 -10.80 7.40
C THR A 57 14.15 -10.76 5.97
N ASP A 58 14.74 -11.60 5.13
CA ASP A 58 14.35 -11.82 3.74
C ASP A 58 14.75 -13.24 3.32
N ILE A 59 14.08 -13.76 2.30
CA ILE A 59 14.44 -15.06 1.69
C ILE A 59 15.71 -14.97 0.84
N SER A 60 16.08 -13.77 0.37
CA SER A 60 17.26 -13.48 -0.44
C SER A 60 18.43 -13.05 0.43
N GLN A 61 19.44 -13.91 0.60
CA GLN A 61 20.68 -13.53 1.29
C GLN A 61 21.38 -12.37 0.59
N HIS A 62 21.39 -12.35 -0.74
CA HIS A 62 21.97 -11.27 -1.54
C HIS A 62 21.34 -9.90 -1.18
N ASN A 63 20.02 -9.83 -1.16
CA ASN A 63 19.33 -8.59 -0.82
C ASN A 63 19.55 -8.19 0.65
N LEU A 64 19.60 -9.17 1.57
CA LEU A 64 19.95 -8.90 2.97
C LEU A 64 21.35 -8.31 3.11
N ASP A 65 22.34 -8.84 2.40
CA ASP A 65 23.71 -8.34 2.44
C ASP A 65 23.78 -6.90 1.93
N MET A 66 23.06 -6.58 0.84
CA MET A 66 23.00 -5.23 0.29
C MET A 66 22.39 -4.23 1.29
N ILE A 67 21.20 -4.54 1.82
CA ILE A 67 20.55 -3.62 2.75
C ILE A 67 21.33 -3.50 4.05
N ARG A 68 21.87 -4.59 4.57
CA ARG A 68 22.69 -4.60 5.77
C ARG A 68 23.90 -3.65 5.61
N ALA A 69 24.63 -3.74 4.50
CA ALA A 69 25.78 -2.87 4.21
C ALA A 69 25.40 -1.39 4.17
N ILE A 70 24.22 -1.05 3.64
CA ILE A 70 23.68 0.32 3.64
C ILE A 70 23.39 0.79 5.06
N LEU A 71 22.67 -0.02 5.87
CA LEU A 71 22.26 0.38 7.21
C LEU A 71 23.46 0.50 8.17
N ASP A 72 24.42 -0.41 8.09
CA ASP A 72 25.65 -0.33 8.88
C ASP A 72 26.43 0.97 8.59
N LYS A 73 26.52 1.39 7.31
CA LYS A 73 27.11 2.68 6.96
C LYS A 73 26.34 3.89 7.50
N ILE A 74 25.03 3.83 7.51
CA ILE A 74 24.19 4.88 8.10
C ILE A 74 24.46 4.98 9.61
N VAL A 75 24.50 3.85 10.31
CA VAL A 75 24.80 3.78 11.76
C VAL A 75 26.18 4.34 12.03
N GLU A 76 27.21 3.89 11.32
CA GLU A 76 28.59 4.35 11.47
C GLU A 76 28.72 5.86 11.23
N ALA A 77 28.17 6.36 10.13
CA ALA A 77 28.26 7.78 9.75
C ALA A 77 27.59 8.73 10.75
N ASN A 78 26.65 8.23 11.56
CA ASN A 78 25.90 9.02 12.53
C ASN A 78 26.33 8.73 13.99
N GLY A 79 27.16 7.72 14.24
CA GLY A 79 27.60 7.34 15.59
C GLY A 79 26.47 6.89 16.52
N PHE A 80 25.41 6.28 15.96
CA PHE A 80 24.27 5.84 16.75
C PHE A 80 24.49 4.43 17.35
N PRO A 81 24.07 4.18 18.60
CA PRO A 81 24.22 2.86 19.25
C PRO A 81 23.15 1.85 18.77
N VAL A 82 22.58 2.04 17.60
CA VAL A 82 21.55 1.17 17.01
C VAL A 82 22.18 -0.14 16.57
N LYS A 83 21.56 -1.25 16.98
CA LYS A 83 21.97 -2.59 16.58
C LYS A 83 21.19 -3.03 15.35
N VAL A 84 21.86 -3.40 14.27
CA VAL A 84 21.27 -3.98 13.06
C VAL A 84 21.65 -5.45 12.98
N THR A 85 20.68 -6.34 12.79
CA THR A 85 20.88 -7.78 12.56
C THR A 85 20.18 -8.20 11.27
N ALA A 86 20.64 -9.27 10.62
CA ALA A 86 20.05 -9.78 9.39
C ALA A 86 20.04 -11.32 9.41
N HIS A 87 18.90 -11.90 9.06
CA HIS A 87 18.66 -13.33 9.14
C HIS A 87 17.78 -13.81 7.99
N THR A 88 18.12 -14.93 7.35
CA THR A 88 17.19 -15.64 6.46
C THR A 88 16.16 -16.45 7.24
N ASP A 89 16.48 -16.82 8.49
CA ASP A 89 15.52 -17.39 9.42
C ASP A 89 14.68 -16.27 10.07
N ARG A 90 13.43 -16.17 9.64
CA ARG A 90 12.47 -15.17 10.12
C ARG A 90 12.26 -15.21 11.63
N ARG A 91 12.20 -16.40 12.22
CA ARG A 91 11.96 -16.57 13.66
C ARG A 91 13.03 -15.88 14.52
N ARG A 92 14.30 -15.93 14.08
CA ARG A 92 15.39 -15.20 14.74
C ARG A 92 15.21 -13.67 14.70
N ALA A 93 14.72 -13.15 13.57
CA ALA A 93 14.42 -11.72 13.46
C ALA A 93 13.25 -11.34 14.37
N LEU A 94 12.21 -12.18 14.45
CA LEU A 94 10.99 -11.92 15.20
C LEU A 94 11.15 -12.10 16.72
N GLU A 95 12.12 -12.92 17.20
CA GLU A 95 12.30 -13.22 18.61
C GLU A 95 12.41 -11.94 19.44
N GLY A 96 11.43 -11.74 20.35
CA GLY A 96 11.35 -10.56 21.23
C GLY A 96 11.04 -9.23 20.53
N ALA A 97 10.71 -9.22 19.23
CA ALA A 97 10.34 -8.01 18.52
C ALA A 97 9.01 -7.44 19.03
N LYS A 98 9.01 -6.13 19.37
CA LYS A 98 7.82 -5.40 19.81
C LYS A 98 7.00 -4.90 18.62
N TYR A 99 7.68 -4.57 17.52
CA TYR A 99 7.07 -4.09 16.28
C TYR A 99 7.55 -4.92 15.11
N ILE A 100 6.64 -5.30 14.25
CA ILE A 100 6.94 -6.07 13.05
C ILE A 100 6.41 -5.29 11.83
N ILE A 101 7.26 -5.06 10.85
CA ILE A 101 6.89 -4.39 9.59
C ILE A 101 7.02 -5.39 8.47
N SER A 102 5.99 -5.50 7.61
CA SER A 102 6.01 -6.37 6.42
C SER A 102 5.91 -5.57 5.15
N CYS A 103 6.82 -5.87 4.19
CA CYS A 103 6.83 -5.29 2.83
C CYS A 103 7.15 -6.36 1.78
N VAL A 104 6.57 -7.55 1.91
CA VAL A 104 6.82 -8.70 1.05
C VAL A 104 6.04 -8.65 -0.26
N ARG A 105 6.59 -9.29 -1.30
CA ARG A 105 5.89 -9.65 -2.54
C ARG A 105 6.15 -11.11 -2.87
N VAL A 106 5.19 -11.98 -2.52
CA VAL A 106 5.31 -13.42 -2.77
C VAL A 106 5.23 -13.70 -4.28
N GLY A 107 6.19 -14.47 -4.79
CA GLY A 107 6.34 -14.75 -6.22
C GLY A 107 7.12 -13.67 -6.99
N GLY A 108 7.57 -12.60 -6.33
CA GLY A 108 8.42 -11.56 -6.95
C GLY A 108 7.78 -10.88 -8.16
N LEU A 109 8.61 -10.39 -9.06
CA LEU A 109 8.17 -9.80 -10.33
C LEU A 109 7.77 -10.87 -11.36
N GLU A 110 8.21 -12.11 -11.18
CA GLU A 110 7.93 -13.24 -12.04
C GLU A 110 6.44 -13.62 -12.00
N ALA A 111 5.89 -13.86 -10.80
CA ALA A 111 4.45 -14.09 -10.66
C ALA A 111 3.62 -12.85 -11.00
N TYR A 112 4.15 -11.66 -10.71
CA TYR A 112 3.49 -10.41 -11.07
C TYR A 112 3.39 -10.21 -12.59
N ALA A 113 4.37 -10.68 -13.36
CA ALA A 113 4.28 -10.68 -14.83
C ALA A 113 3.09 -11.52 -15.32
N ASP A 114 2.82 -12.66 -14.70
CA ASP A 114 1.65 -13.49 -15.02
C ASP A 114 0.34 -12.83 -14.59
N ASP A 115 0.32 -12.11 -13.45
CA ASP A 115 -0.84 -11.33 -12.98
C ASP A 115 -1.28 -10.25 -13.99
N ILE A 116 -0.36 -9.72 -14.77
CA ILE A 116 -0.66 -8.76 -15.82
C ILE A 116 -0.92 -9.45 -17.19
N ARG A 117 -0.06 -10.40 -17.56
CA ARG A 117 -0.07 -11.02 -18.89
C ARG A 117 -1.28 -11.91 -19.15
N ILE A 118 -1.66 -12.73 -18.14
CA ILE A 118 -2.77 -13.68 -18.34
C ILE A 118 -4.11 -12.95 -18.48
N PRO A 119 -4.51 -12.01 -17.59
CA PRO A 119 -5.75 -11.27 -17.74
C PRO A 119 -5.85 -10.49 -19.05
N LEU A 120 -4.74 -9.98 -19.60
CA LEU A 120 -4.72 -9.30 -20.89
C LEU A 120 -5.25 -10.17 -22.03
N LYS A 121 -5.00 -11.49 -22.02
CA LYS A 121 -5.54 -12.43 -23.03
C LYS A 121 -7.07 -12.47 -23.07
N TYR A 122 -7.71 -12.06 -21.97
CA TYR A 122 -9.16 -12.00 -21.81
C TYR A 122 -9.70 -10.55 -21.91
N GLY A 123 -8.83 -9.60 -22.26
CA GLY A 123 -9.19 -8.20 -22.43
C GLY A 123 -9.18 -7.38 -21.14
N ILE A 124 -8.69 -7.94 -20.03
CA ILE A 124 -8.56 -7.24 -18.77
C ILE A 124 -7.23 -6.47 -18.77
N ASP A 125 -7.31 -5.17 -18.99
CA ASP A 125 -6.16 -4.27 -19.03
C ASP A 125 -5.93 -3.64 -17.65
N GLN A 126 -4.84 -3.98 -16.99
CA GLN A 126 -4.51 -3.52 -15.64
C GLN A 126 -3.32 -2.55 -15.69
N CYS A 127 -3.40 -1.43 -14.97
CA CYS A 127 -2.29 -0.48 -14.78
C CYS A 127 -1.35 -0.96 -13.68
N VAL A 128 -1.91 -1.23 -12.51
CA VAL A 128 -1.23 -1.67 -11.29
C VAL A 128 -1.41 -3.17 -11.08
N GLY A 129 -2.66 -3.65 -11.00
CA GLY A 129 -2.99 -5.08 -10.89
C GLY A 129 -2.39 -5.79 -9.69
N ASP A 130 -2.17 -5.10 -8.57
CA ASP A 130 -1.57 -5.69 -7.37
C ASP A 130 -2.44 -5.57 -6.10
N THR A 131 -3.64 -4.98 -6.22
CA THR A 131 -4.53 -4.75 -5.08
C THR A 131 -5.92 -5.32 -5.31
N ILE A 132 -6.46 -5.16 -6.52
CA ILE A 132 -7.75 -5.65 -6.97
C ILE A 132 -7.61 -6.14 -8.42
N CYS A 133 -8.68 -6.44 -9.11
CA CYS A 133 -8.71 -7.15 -10.40
C CYS A 133 -8.16 -8.59 -10.30
N ALA A 134 -8.13 -9.28 -11.41
CA ALA A 134 -7.65 -10.65 -11.45
C ALA A 134 -6.23 -10.79 -10.88
N GLY A 135 -5.32 -9.87 -11.25
CA GLY A 135 -3.94 -9.86 -10.76
C GLY A 135 -3.85 -9.67 -9.24
N GLY A 136 -4.51 -8.64 -8.69
CA GLY A 136 -4.50 -8.36 -7.26
C GLY A 136 -5.14 -9.48 -6.43
N ILE A 137 -6.22 -10.09 -6.93
CA ILE A 137 -6.85 -11.24 -6.28
C ILE A 137 -5.87 -12.42 -6.21
N LEU A 138 -5.22 -12.79 -7.32
CA LEU A 138 -4.24 -13.88 -7.34
C LEU A 138 -3.00 -13.56 -6.51
N TYR A 139 -2.56 -12.32 -6.49
CA TYR A 139 -1.50 -11.88 -5.59
C TYR A 139 -1.90 -12.08 -4.11
N GLY A 140 -3.16 -11.78 -3.76
CA GLY A 140 -3.71 -12.10 -2.45
C GLY A 140 -3.66 -13.60 -2.12
N GLN A 141 -3.98 -14.47 -3.08
CA GLN A 141 -3.91 -15.91 -2.90
C GLN A 141 -2.48 -16.40 -2.58
N ARG A 142 -1.46 -15.75 -3.12
CA ARG A 142 -0.05 -16.07 -2.78
C ARG A 142 0.38 -15.50 -1.44
N ASN A 143 -0.06 -14.27 -1.12
CA ASN A 143 0.41 -13.57 0.08
C ASN A 143 -0.29 -14.06 1.36
N ILE A 144 -1.59 -14.28 1.34
CA ILE A 144 -2.38 -14.60 2.54
C ILE A 144 -1.84 -15.81 3.31
N PRO A 145 -1.54 -16.97 2.69
CA PRO A 145 -0.96 -18.11 3.43
C PRO A 145 0.35 -17.76 4.11
N VAL A 146 1.20 -16.96 3.44
CA VAL A 146 2.50 -16.52 3.97
C VAL A 146 2.32 -15.52 5.12
N ILE A 147 1.38 -14.59 5.01
CA ILE A 147 1.02 -13.65 6.10
C ILE A 147 0.49 -14.40 7.32
N LEU A 148 -0.32 -15.43 7.14
CA LEU A 148 -0.82 -16.27 8.24
C LEU A 148 0.32 -17.06 8.93
N ASP A 149 1.31 -17.51 8.15
CA ASP A 149 2.52 -18.13 8.69
C ASP A 149 3.37 -17.11 9.47
N PHE A 150 3.47 -15.85 9.00
CA PHE A 150 4.07 -14.77 9.80
C PHE A 150 3.32 -14.56 11.12
N CYS A 151 2.00 -14.51 11.07
CA CYS A 151 1.18 -14.34 12.27
C CYS A 151 1.37 -15.47 13.28
N LYS A 152 1.55 -16.70 12.82
CA LYS A 152 1.90 -17.83 13.68
C LYS A 152 3.22 -17.59 14.41
N ASP A 153 4.28 -17.27 13.66
CA ASP A 153 5.59 -17.00 14.25
C ASP A 153 5.56 -15.80 15.20
N ILE A 154 4.86 -14.72 14.85
CA ILE A 154 4.71 -13.54 15.72
C ILE A 154 4.10 -13.94 17.06
N ARG A 155 3.04 -14.73 17.08
CA ARG A 155 2.41 -15.20 18.33
C ARG A 155 3.32 -16.10 19.17
N GLU A 156 4.22 -16.86 18.52
CA GLU A 156 5.09 -17.83 19.18
C GLU A 156 6.37 -17.20 19.76
N VAL A 157 6.99 -16.25 19.04
CA VAL A 157 8.35 -15.79 19.38
C VAL A 157 8.50 -14.28 19.58
N ALA A 158 7.55 -13.46 19.12
CA ALA A 158 7.64 -12.01 19.31
C ALA A 158 7.29 -11.60 20.75
N ALA A 159 7.52 -10.34 21.09
CA ALA A 159 7.15 -9.82 22.41
C ALA A 159 5.63 -9.91 22.63
N PRO A 160 5.16 -10.15 23.86
CA PRO A 160 3.73 -10.11 24.17
C PRO A 160 3.08 -8.78 23.76
N GLY A 161 1.98 -8.84 23.01
CA GLY A 161 1.30 -7.65 22.48
C GLY A 161 2.04 -6.95 21.34
N ALA A 162 2.93 -7.65 20.65
CA ALA A 162 3.63 -7.15 19.48
C ALA A 162 2.63 -6.66 18.41
N LYS A 163 2.97 -5.54 17.75
CA LYS A 163 2.13 -4.95 16.69
C LYS A 163 2.70 -5.27 15.32
N PHE A 164 1.81 -5.67 14.41
CA PHE A 164 2.13 -5.97 13.02
C PHE A 164 1.69 -4.83 12.11
N LEU A 165 2.64 -4.15 11.48
CA LEU A 165 2.44 -3.07 10.53
C LEU A 165 2.59 -3.61 9.12
N ASN A 166 1.49 -3.73 8.38
CA ASN A 166 1.50 -4.31 7.04
C ASN A 166 1.53 -3.23 5.97
N TYR A 167 2.57 -3.22 5.14
CA TYR A 167 2.69 -2.41 3.92
C TYR A 167 2.55 -3.25 2.64
N ALA A 168 2.46 -4.59 2.78
CA ALA A 168 2.39 -5.49 1.63
C ALA A 168 1.01 -5.49 0.99
N ASN A 169 0.95 -5.33 -0.34
CA ASN A 169 -0.28 -5.49 -1.12
C ASN A 169 -0.59 -6.99 -1.37
N PRO A 170 -1.86 -7.34 -1.61
CA PRO A 170 -3.08 -6.52 -1.46
C PRO A 170 -3.32 -6.16 0.00
N MET A 171 -3.09 -4.92 0.36
CA MET A 171 -2.94 -4.54 1.76
C MET A 171 -4.20 -4.80 2.60
N ALA A 172 -5.38 -4.47 2.09
CA ALA A 172 -6.64 -4.73 2.79
C ALA A 172 -6.89 -6.23 3.01
N MET A 173 -6.64 -7.08 1.99
CA MET A 173 -6.80 -8.54 2.10
C MET A 173 -5.80 -9.14 3.09
N ASN A 174 -4.52 -8.73 3.03
CA ASN A 174 -3.49 -9.19 3.95
C ASN A 174 -3.80 -8.79 5.40
N THR A 175 -4.24 -7.53 5.61
CA THR A 175 -4.63 -7.03 6.93
C THR A 175 -5.86 -7.76 7.46
N TRP A 176 -6.86 -8.03 6.60
CA TRP A 176 -8.04 -8.82 6.96
C TRP A 176 -7.64 -10.23 7.43
N ALA A 177 -6.82 -10.91 6.64
CA ALA A 177 -6.32 -12.24 6.99
C ALA A 177 -5.55 -12.25 8.31
N ALA A 178 -4.65 -11.29 8.51
CA ALA A 178 -3.86 -11.18 9.74
C ALA A 178 -4.70 -10.95 10.99
N ILE A 179 -5.71 -10.08 10.92
CA ILE A 179 -6.63 -9.79 12.04
C ILE A 179 -7.57 -10.97 12.28
N GLU A 180 -8.30 -11.43 11.23
CA GLU A 180 -9.40 -12.36 11.40
C GLU A 180 -8.94 -13.81 11.59
N TYR A 181 -7.92 -14.23 10.86
CA TYR A 181 -7.42 -15.61 10.89
C TYR A 181 -6.07 -15.72 11.60
N GLY A 182 -5.20 -14.74 11.41
CA GLY A 182 -3.89 -14.67 12.06
C GLY A 182 -3.94 -14.30 13.54
N LYS A 183 -5.01 -13.60 14.00
CA LYS A 183 -5.20 -13.17 15.40
C LYS A 183 -4.00 -12.39 15.97
N VAL A 184 -3.41 -11.51 15.15
CA VAL A 184 -2.33 -10.59 15.54
C VAL A 184 -2.85 -9.17 15.48
N ASP A 185 -2.46 -8.33 16.45
CA ASP A 185 -2.77 -6.89 16.46
C ASP A 185 -2.11 -6.23 15.25
N THR A 186 -2.90 -6.00 14.20
CA THR A 186 -2.42 -5.60 12.87
C THR A 186 -3.04 -4.29 12.43
N VAL A 187 -2.21 -3.43 11.85
CA VAL A 187 -2.63 -2.23 11.12
C VAL A 187 -2.05 -2.26 9.72
N GLY A 188 -2.88 -2.01 8.72
CA GLY A 188 -2.45 -1.79 7.34
C GLY A 188 -2.12 -0.32 7.11
N LEU A 189 -1.06 -0.06 6.34
CA LEU A 189 -0.54 1.29 6.12
C LEU A 189 -0.39 1.59 4.63
N CYS A 190 -0.90 2.75 4.22
CA CYS A 190 -0.80 3.28 2.86
C CYS A 190 -0.59 4.80 2.93
N HIS A 191 0.05 5.38 1.94
CA HIS A 191 0.30 6.82 1.84
C HIS A 191 -0.55 7.52 0.77
N GLY A 192 -1.56 6.84 0.21
CA GLY A 192 -2.45 7.40 -0.82
C GLY A 192 -3.21 8.64 -0.34
N VAL A 193 -3.65 8.67 0.92
CA VAL A 193 -4.35 9.84 1.51
C VAL A 193 -3.42 11.05 1.58
N GLN A 194 -2.16 10.87 1.98
CA GLN A 194 -1.17 11.95 2.06
C GLN A 194 -0.90 12.55 0.68
N HIS A 195 -0.66 11.72 -0.33
CA HIS A 195 -0.44 12.18 -1.71
C HIS A 195 -1.66 12.92 -2.28
N GLY A 196 -2.87 12.42 -2.03
CA GLY A 196 -4.09 13.10 -2.44
C GLY A 196 -4.27 14.46 -1.77
N ALA A 197 -3.93 14.56 -0.47
CA ALA A 197 -3.97 15.83 0.26
C ALA A 197 -2.91 16.82 -0.23
N GLU A 198 -1.70 16.35 -0.55
CA GLU A 198 -0.64 17.18 -1.15
C GLU A 198 -1.07 17.74 -2.51
N GLN A 199 -1.69 16.94 -3.38
CA GLN A 199 -2.26 17.40 -4.64
C GLN A 199 -3.34 18.48 -4.43
N ILE A 200 -4.27 18.25 -3.50
CA ILE A 200 -5.33 19.21 -3.18
C ILE A 200 -4.74 20.51 -2.64
N ALA A 201 -3.75 20.42 -1.75
CA ALA A 201 -3.06 21.60 -1.22
C ALA A 201 -2.39 22.42 -2.34
N GLU A 202 -1.73 21.75 -3.29
CA GLU A 202 -1.07 22.38 -4.42
C GLU A 202 -2.07 23.12 -5.32
N ILE A 203 -3.15 22.48 -5.77
CA ILE A 203 -4.13 23.13 -6.67
C ILE A 203 -4.90 24.27 -6.02
N LEU A 204 -5.09 24.21 -4.69
CA LEU A 204 -5.75 25.29 -3.92
C LEU A 204 -4.78 26.39 -3.50
N GLY A 205 -3.48 26.28 -3.83
CA GLY A 205 -2.46 27.27 -3.47
C GLY A 205 -2.20 27.36 -1.96
N ALA A 206 -2.36 26.27 -1.22
CA ALA A 206 -2.02 26.21 0.19
C ALA A 206 -0.51 26.43 0.39
N LYS A 207 -0.14 27.20 1.41
CA LYS A 207 1.28 27.45 1.72
C LYS A 207 1.93 26.25 2.42
N SER A 208 1.14 25.44 3.07
CA SER A 208 1.53 24.26 3.83
C SER A 208 0.38 23.27 3.84
N LEU A 209 0.71 21.97 3.96
CA LEU A 209 -0.32 20.95 4.17
C LEU A 209 -1.10 21.17 5.49
N ALA A 210 -0.51 21.88 6.45
CA ALA A 210 -1.19 22.25 7.69
C ALA A 210 -2.33 23.27 7.51
N ASP A 211 -2.41 23.95 6.35
CA ASP A 211 -3.52 24.85 6.02
C ASP A 211 -4.76 24.07 5.55
N LEU A 212 -4.62 22.76 5.28
CA LEU A 212 -5.68 21.90 4.77
C LEU A 212 -6.20 20.99 5.88
N ASP A 213 -7.46 21.18 6.28
CA ASP A 213 -8.18 20.23 7.12
C ASP A 213 -9.05 19.33 6.24
N TYR A 214 -9.04 18.02 6.52
CA TYR A 214 -9.84 17.09 5.75
C TYR A 214 -10.27 15.85 6.55
N ILE A 215 -11.39 15.28 6.13
CA ILE A 215 -11.80 13.91 6.46
C ILE A 215 -11.76 13.12 5.15
N CYS A 216 -10.89 12.11 5.13
CA CYS A 216 -10.76 11.18 4.03
C CYS A 216 -11.03 9.78 4.57
N SER A 217 -11.99 9.06 3.98
CA SER A 217 -12.43 7.77 4.51
C SER A 217 -12.98 6.86 3.41
N GLY A 218 -12.84 5.55 3.61
CA GLY A 218 -13.28 4.52 2.66
C GLY A 218 -12.57 3.20 2.92
N ILE A 219 -12.05 2.60 1.89
CA ILE A 219 -11.18 1.40 1.95
C ILE A 219 -9.84 1.70 1.28
N ASN A 220 -8.85 0.88 1.53
CA ASN A 220 -7.53 1.03 0.91
C ASN A 220 -7.62 1.19 -0.61
N HIS A 221 -6.93 2.19 -1.15
CA HIS A 221 -6.93 2.60 -2.55
C HIS A 221 -8.30 3.05 -3.09
N GLN A 222 -9.29 3.22 -2.23
CA GLN A 222 -10.62 3.76 -2.57
C GLN A 222 -11.17 4.55 -1.38
N THR A 223 -10.38 5.55 -0.92
CA THR A 223 -10.79 6.53 0.07
C THR A 223 -11.21 7.84 -0.59
N TRP A 224 -12.08 8.59 0.08
CA TRP A 224 -12.76 9.75 -0.45
C TRP A 224 -12.60 10.93 0.48
N PHE A 225 -12.22 12.11 -0.06
CA PHE A 225 -12.18 13.37 0.69
C PHE A 225 -13.60 13.90 0.85
N ILE A 226 -14.27 13.52 1.93
CA ILE A 226 -15.69 13.83 2.18
C ILE A 226 -15.93 15.17 2.88
N ASP A 227 -14.92 15.72 3.56
CA ASP A 227 -14.89 17.10 4.05
C ASP A 227 -13.51 17.69 3.77
N LEU A 228 -13.48 18.89 3.18
CA LEU A 228 -12.28 19.63 2.85
C LEU A 228 -12.42 21.08 3.30
N ARG A 229 -11.38 21.60 3.96
CA ARG A 229 -11.30 22.99 4.39
C ARG A 229 -9.92 23.55 4.17
N LEU A 230 -9.83 24.73 3.60
CA LEU A 230 -8.59 25.49 3.48
C LEU A 230 -8.65 26.68 4.45
N ASN A 231 -7.74 26.73 5.43
CA ASN A 231 -7.73 27.74 6.49
C ASN A 231 -9.11 27.88 7.20
N GLY A 232 -9.75 26.74 7.51
CA GLY A 232 -11.06 26.65 8.14
C GLY A 232 -12.27 26.90 7.22
N ARG A 233 -12.07 27.43 6.00
CA ARG A 233 -13.13 27.66 5.00
C ARG A 233 -13.40 26.37 4.22
N LYS A 234 -14.67 25.94 4.20
CA LYS A 234 -15.09 24.75 3.44
C LYS A 234 -14.86 24.93 1.94
N ILE A 235 -14.32 23.91 1.30
CA ILE A 235 -14.10 23.81 -0.15
C ILE A 235 -15.25 23.01 -0.75
N GLY A 236 -15.94 23.59 -1.71
CA GLY A 236 -17.02 22.93 -2.45
C GLY A 236 -16.52 22.15 -3.66
N LYS A 237 -17.40 21.28 -4.18
CA LYS A 237 -17.13 20.47 -5.37
C LYS A 237 -16.76 21.33 -6.59
N GLU A 238 -17.52 22.37 -6.85
CA GLU A 238 -17.35 23.25 -8.01
C GLU A 238 -16.00 23.97 -7.98
N GLU A 239 -15.59 24.45 -6.81
CA GLU A 239 -14.28 25.10 -6.59
C GLU A 239 -13.14 24.11 -6.83
N LEU A 240 -13.26 22.89 -6.27
CA LEU A 240 -12.25 21.86 -6.40
C LEU A 240 -12.11 21.39 -7.87
N VAL A 241 -13.23 21.20 -8.59
CA VAL A 241 -13.24 20.86 -10.01
C VAL A 241 -12.56 21.97 -10.82
N ALA A 242 -12.94 23.24 -10.60
CA ALA A 242 -12.34 24.36 -11.32
C ALA A 242 -10.83 24.47 -11.08
N ALA A 243 -10.36 24.22 -9.85
CA ALA A 243 -8.95 24.25 -9.51
C ALA A 243 -8.17 23.13 -10.25
N PHE A 244 -8.70 21.90 -10.28
CA PHE A 244 -8.08 20.81 -11.04
C PHE A 244 -8.05 21.08 -12.55
N GLU A 245 -9.14 21.57 -13.12
CA GLU A 245 -9.23 21.86 -14.56
C GLU A 245 -8.33 23.02 -15.00
N ALA A 246 -8.08 23.99 -14.10
CA ALA A 246 -7.16 25.08 -14.35
C ALA A 246 -5.69 24.70 -14.20
N HIS A 247 -5.38 23.59 -13.52
CA HIS A 247 -4.00 23.19 -13.27
C HIS A 247 -3.35 22.61 -14.53
N PRO A 248 -2.17 23.11 -14.99
CA PRO A 248 -1.60 22.73 -16.29
C PRO A 248 -1.21 21.25 -16.40
N VAL A 249 -0.88 20.61 -15.28
CA VAL A 249 -0.45 19.20 -15.22
C VAL A 249 -1.62 18.31 -14.84
N PHE A 250 -2.26 18.54 -13.71
CA PHE A 250 -3.28 17.63 -13.18
C PHE A 250 -4.56 17.58 -14.01
N SER A 251 -4.88 18.64 -14.79
CA SER A 251 -5.99 18.60 -15.76
C SER A 251 -5.83 17.49 -16.82
N GLN A 252 -4.59 17.07 -17.10
CA GLN A 252 -4.29 16.00 -18.05
C GLN A 252 -4.04 14.65 -17.37
N GLN A 253 -3.35 14.65 -16.25
CA GLN A 253 -2.97 13.43 -15.53
C GLN A 253 -4.13 12.81 -14.77
N GLU A 254 -5.08 13.63 -14.26
CA GLU A 254 -6.15 13.20 -13.36
C GLU A 254 -7.54 13.24 -14.01
N LYS A 255 -7.64 13.07 -15.33
CA LYS A 255 -8.90 13.17 -16.09
C LYS A 255 -10.02 12.31 -15.54
N LEU A 256 -9.72 11.07 -15.17
CA LEU A 256 -10.69 10.14 -14.59
C LEU A 256 -11.11 10.59 -13.20
N ARG A 257 -10.16 10.96 -12.34
CA ARG A 257 -10.45 11.43 -10.98
C ARG A 257 -11.27 12.72 -10.99
N ILE A 258 -11.02 13.62 -11.92
CA ILE A 258 -11.82 14.85 -12.15
C ILE A 258 -13.24 14.47 -12.60
N ASP A 259 -13.41 13.52 -13.51
CA ASP A 259 -14.75 13.07 -13.94
C ASP A 259 -15.51 12.39 -12.79
N VAL A 260 -14.83 11.59 -11.98
CA VAL A 260 -15.39 10.97 -10.77
C VAL A 260 -15.78 12.07 -9.75
N LEU A 261 -14.93 13.06 -9.51
CA LEU A 261 -15.24 14.20 -8.64
C LEU A 261 -16.51 14.93 -9.11
N LYS A 262 -16.64 15.17 -10.41
CA LYS A 262 -17.85 15.81 -10.99
C LYS A 262 -19.12 15.00 -10.75
N ARG A 263 -19.04 13.67 -10.81
CA ARG A 263 -20.20 12.79 -10.65
C ARG A 263 -20.51 12.46 -9.21
N PHE A 264 -19.49 12.14 -8.40
CA PHE A 264 -19.65 11.66 -7.03
C PHE A 264 -19.68 12.78 -6.00
N GLY A 265 -19.19 13.97 -6.38
CA GLY A 265 -19.15 15.15 -5.52
C GLY A 265 -17.96 15.20 -4.55
N VAL A 266 -17.12 14.17 -4.54
CA VAL A 266 -15.94 14.03 -3.67
C VAL A 266 -14.74 13.51 -4.46
N TYR A 267 -13.53 13.86 -4.04
CA TYR A 267 -12.29 13.45 -4.69
C TYR A 267 -11.76 12.15 -4.09
N SER A 268 -11.22 11.27 -4.95
CA SER A 268 -10.59 10.01 -4.54
C SER A 268 -9.11 10.18 -4.28
N THR A 269 -8.55 9.38 -3.38
CA THR A 269 -7.11 9.40 -3.07
C THR A 269 -6.24 8.72 -4.09
N GLU A 270 -6.78 7.73 -4.80
CA GLU A 270 -5.95 6.87 -5.66
C GLU A 270 -5.61 7.54 -6.98
N SER A 271 -4.49 7.15 -7.57
CA SER A 271 -4.03 7.65 -8.87
C SER A 271 -5.05 7.39 -10.00
N ASN A 272 -4.95 8.19 -11.05
CA ASN A 272 -5.83 8.08 -12.22
C ASN A 272 -5.89 6.67 -12.81
N GLY A 273 -4.72 6.02 -12.95
CA GLY A 273 -4.62 4.67 -13.51
C GLY A 273 -5.17 3.60 -12.57
N HIS A 274 -4.84 3.68 -11.28
CA HIS A 274 -5.26 2.65 -10.33
C HIS A 274 -6.75 2.76 -9.98
N LEU A 275 -7.28 3.98 -9.83
CA LEU A 275 -8.73 4.17 -9.64
C LEU A 275 -9.54 3.57 -10.80
N SER A 276 -9.00 3.57 -12.03
CA SER A 276 -9.67 2.96 -13.19
C SER A 276 -9.88 1.45 -13.06
N GLU A 277 -9.14 0.78 -12.19
CA GLU A 277 -9.28 -0.65 -11.91
C GLU A 277 -10.39 -0.94 -10.89
N TYR A 278 -10.70 0.02 -10.02
CA TYR A 278 -11.77 -0.10 -9.02
C TYR A 278 -13.16 0.23 -9.57
N LEU A 279 -13.21 0.88 -10.75
CA LEU A 279 -14.45 1.37 -11.33
C LEU A 279 -14.73 0.66 -12.68
N PRO A 280 -15.92 0.06 -12.89
CA PRO A 280 -16.22 -0.75 -14.08
C PRO A 280 -16.42 0.09 -15.35
N TRP A 281 -16.21 1.40 -15.32
CA TRP A 281 -16.64 2.31 -16.38
C TRP A 281 -15.53 2.89 -17.25
N TYR A 282 -14.28 2.90 -16.78
CA TYR A 282 -13.23 3.73 -17.37
C TYR A 282 -12.13 2.94 -18.09
N ARG A 283 -12.09 1.59 -17.92
CA ARG A 283 -11.01 0.76 -18.43
C ARG A 283 -11.46 -0.50 -19.19
N LYS A 284 -12.74 -0.64 -19.46
CA LYS A 284 -13.29 -1.87 -20.09
C LYS A 284 -13.06 -1.97 -21.60
N ARG A 285 -12.63 -0.88 -22.28
CA ARG A 285 -12.40 -0.83 -23.73
C ARG A 285 -11.16 -0.01 -24.05
N PRO A 286 -10.43 -0.34 -25.15
CA PRO A 286 -9.25 0.42 -25.57
C PRO A 286 -9.52 1.93 -25.76
N GLU A 287 -10.68 2.29 -26.32
CA GLU A 287 -11.05 3.69 -26.57
C GLU A 287 -11.29 4.48 -25.27
N GLU A 288 -11.80 3.82 -24.25
CA GLU A 288 -11.98 4.41 -22.91
C GLU A 288 -10.62 4.64 -22.26
N ILE A 289 -9.73 3.66 -22.32
CA ILE A 289 -8.37 3.78 -21.81
C ILE A 289 -7.68 4.97 -22.49
N ALA A 290 -7.68 5.03 -23.82
CA ALA A 290 -7.08 6.13 -24.59
C ALA A 290 -7.63 7.50 -24.21
N ARG A 291 -8.92 7.59 -23.86
CA ARG A 291 -9.57 8.84 -23.44
C ARG A 291 -9.13 9.32 -22.07
N TRP A 292 -9.02 8.42 -21.10
CA TRP A 292 -8.90 8.74 -19.67
C TRP A 292 -7.48 8.69 -19.12
N ILE A 293 -6.54 8.05 -19.81
CA ILE A 293 -5.16 7.92 -19.34
C ILE A 293 -4.28 9.07 -19.80
N ASP A 294 -3.18 9.22 -19.11
CA ASP A 294 -2.03 10.03 -19.50
C ASP A 294 -0.76 9.18 -19.47
N MET A 295 0.10 9.31 -20.46
CA MET A 295 1.32 8.51 -20.57
C MET A 295 2.58 9.25 -20.08
N SER A 296 2.43 10.38 -19.39
CA SER A 296 3.57 11.10 -18.80
C SER A 296 4.24 10.29 -17.69
N ASP A 297 3.45 9.58 -16.89
CA ASP A 297 3.95 8.63 -15.90
C ASP A 297 3.14 7.31 -15.94
N TRP A 298 3.73 6.22 -15.43
CA TRP A 298 3.11 4.90 -15.42
C TRP A 298 1.81 4.87 -14.62
N ILE A 299 1.76 5.62 -13.51
CA ILE A 299 0.65 5.60 -12.53
C ILE A 299 -0.63 6.24 -13.09
N HIS A 300 -0.54 6.99 -14.19
CA HIS A 300 -1.70 7.64 -14.80
C HIS A 300 -2.47 6.76 -15.79
N GLY A 301 -2.10 5.47 -15.93
CA GLY A 301 -2.92 4.48 -16.60
C GLY A 301 -2.21 3.56 -17.59
N GLU A 302 -0.88 3.53 -17.63
CA GLU A 302 -0.10 2.62 -18.47
C GLU A 302 -0.46 1.15 -18.23
N THR A 303 -0.65 0.35 -19.27
CA THR A 303 -0.88 -1.10 -19.17
C THR A 303 0.32 -1.80 -18.54
N GLY A 304 0.15 -2.42 -17.36
CA GLY A 304 1.22 -3.04 -16.60
C GLY A 304 2.29 -2.05 -16.14
N GLY A 305 1.93 -0.78 -16.00
CA GLY A 305 2.88 0.30 -15.72
C GLY A 305 3.65 0.10 -14.43
N TYR A 306 3.01 -0.40 -13.39
CA TYR A 306 3.69 -0.67 -12.12
C TYR A 306 4.68 -1.84 -12.22
N LEU A 307 4.35 -2.88 -13.00
CA LEU A 307 5.29 -3.97 -13.27
C LEU A 307 6.55 -3.47 -14.00
N ARG A 308 6.35 -2.63 -15.05
CA ARG A 308 7.47 -2.02 -15.78
C ARG A 308 8.33 -1.17 -14.85
N HIS A 309 7.71 -0.26 -14.09
CA HIS A 309 8.41 0.61 -13.14
C HIS A 309 9.18 -0.20 -12.08
N SER A 310 8.58 -1.23 -11.51
CA SER A 310 9.23 -2.10 -10.52
C SER A 310 10.43 -2.84 -11.11
N THR A 311 10.32 -3.33 -12.36
CA THR A 311 11.41 -3.99 -13.08
C THR A 311 12.58 -3.03 -13.34
N GLU A 312 12.29 -1.83 -13.83
CA GLU A 312 13.30 -0.78 -14.07
C GLU A 312 13.98 -0.34 -12.77
N THR A 313 13.21 -0.20 -11.69
CA THR A 313 13.73 0.17 -10.37
C THR A 313 14.66 -0.90 -9.81
N ARG A 314 14.30 -2.19 -9.94
CA ARG A 314 15.15 -3.31 -9.55
C ARG A 314 16.46 -3.30 -10.33
N ASN A 315 16.38 -3.24 -11.66
CA ASN A 315 17.55 -3.25 -12.54
C ASN A 315 18.48 -2.06 -12.27
N TRP A 316 17.89 -0.87 -12.08
CA TRP A 316 18.63 0.34 -11.71
C TRP A 316 19.36 0.17 -10.38
N PHE A 317 18.66 -0.31 -9.35
CA PHE A 317 19.22 -0.48 -8.02
C PHE A 317 20.40 -1.46 -8.02
N GLU A 318 20.25 -2.62 -8.66
CA GLU A 318 21.32 -3.61 -8.77
C GLU A 318 22.56 -3.05 -9.50
N THR A 319 22.34 -2.29 -10.58
CA THR A 319 23.44 -1.70 -11.37
C THR A 319 24.16 -0.57 -10.62
N GLU A 320 23.43 0.28 -9.93
CA GLU A 320 23.94 1.49 -9.27
C GLU A 320 24.20 1.28 -7.76
N PHE A 321 24.19 0.05 -7.28
CA PHE A 321 24.38 -0.25 -5.86
C PHE A 321 25.63 0.37 -5.24
N PRO A 322 26.82 0.40 -5.86
CA PRO A 322 27.99 1.07 -5.29
C PRO A 322 27.76 2.55 -4.99
N GLN A 323 26.99 3.26 -5.82
CA GLN A 323 26.66 4.68 -5.62
C GLN A 323 25.63 4.84 -4.48
N PHE A 324 24.64 3.93 -4.38
CA PHE A 324 23.72 3.91 -3.24
C PHE A 324 24.46 3.70 -1.92
N LEU A 325 25.38 2.76 -1.90
CA LEU A 325 26.21 2.48 -0.73
C LEU A 325 27.08 3.67 -0.35
N ALA A 326 27.73 4.32 -1.32
CA ALA A 326 28.52 5.53 -1.07
C ALA A 326 27.64 6.68 -0.52
N SER A 327 26.41 6.82 -1.01
CA SER A 327 25.49 7.86 -0.56
C SER A 327 24.94 7.62 0.86
N ALA A 328 25.05 6.41 1.39
CA ALA A 328 24.56 6.06 2.72
C ALA A 328 25.39 6.68 3.86
N ALA A 329 26.65 7.03 3.60
CA ALA A 329 27.56 7.63 4.58
C ALA A 329 27.28 9.15 4.84
N LYS A 330 26.01 9.56 4.81
CA LYS A 330 25.62 10.95 5.08
C LYS A 330 24.95 11.09 6.45
N PRO A 331 25.15 12.22 7.15
CA PRO A 331 24.41 12.52 8.35
C PRO A 331 22.89 12.52 8.08
N ILE A 332 22.12 11.97 9.03
CA ILE A 332 20.67 12.04 9.00
C ILE A 332 20.25 13.46 9.38
N ASP A 333 19.40 14.05 8.57
CA ASP A 333 18.73 15.31 8.85
C ASP A 333 17.30 15.03 9.35
N PRO A 334 17.00 15.24 10.64
CA PRO A 334 15.66 14.96 11.18
C PRO A 334 14.54 15.77 10.50
N ALA A 335 14.86 16.92 9.91
CA ALA A 335 13.90 17.75 9.17
C ALA A 335 13.46 17.10 7.84
N LYS A 336 14.17 16.07 7.37
CA LYS A 336 13.87 15.29 6.17
C LYS A 336 13.19 13.96 6.46
N ARG A 337 12.67 13.77 7.68
CA ARG A 337 11.84 12.61 8.00
C ARG A 337 10.65 12.56 7.04
N SER A 338 10.39 11.39 6.47
CA SER A 338 9.32 11.24 5.51
C SER A 338 7.94 11.17 6.16
N ASN A 339 6.89 11.22 5.34
CA ASN A 339 5.50 11.09 5.78
C ASN A 339 5.07 9.62 5.99
N GLU A 340 6.01 8.66 5.94
CA GLU A 340 5.68 7.24 6.18
C GLU A 340 5.20 7.01 7.61
N HIS A 341 4.07 6.32 7.72
CA HIS A 341 3.37 6.15 8.99
C HIS A 341 4.16 5.45 10.08
N ALA A 342 4.96 4.42 9.73
CA ALA A 342 5.56 3.51 10.73
C ALA A 342 6.35 4.26 11.81
N SER A 343 7.28 5.14 11.43
CA SER A 343 8.10 5.85 12.41
C SER A 343 7.26 6.74 13.34
N HIS A 344 6.22 7.40 12.80
CA HIS A 344 5.31 8.25 13.57
C HIS A 344 4.41 7.45 14.52
N ILE A 345 3.94 6.27 14.08
CA ILE A 345 3.16 5.36 14.93
C ILE A 345 4.02 4.88 16.11
N LEU A 346 5.23 4.39 15.82
CA LEU A 346 6.13 3.91 16.85
C LEU A 346 6.50 5.04 17.84
N GLU A 347 6.80 6.23 17.34
CA GLU A 347 7.05 7.40 18.17
C GLU A 347 5.86 7.71 19.09
N ALA A 348 4.64 7.72 18.58
CA ALA A 348 3.45 8.00 19.36
C ALA A 348 3.22 6.94 20.46
N LEU A 349 3.38 5.66 20.13
CA LEU A 349 3.23 4.55 21.08
C LEU A 349 4.28 4.61 22.18
N GLU A 350 5.53 4.93 21.88
CA GLU A 350 6.62 4.94 22.84
C GLU A 350 6.68 6.24 23.66
N THR A 351 6.58 7.39 23.00
CA THR A 351 6.78 8.69 23.66
C THR A 351 5.48 9.30 24.18
N GLY A 352 4.32 8.95 23.58
CA GLY A 352 3.03 9.58 23.84
C GLY A 352 2.83 10.90 23.07
N ARG A 353 3.71 11.25 22.13
CA ARG A 353 3.47 12.34 21.18
C ARG A 353 2.37 11.89 20.22
N VAL A 354 1.22 12.56 20.27
CA VAL A 354 0.06 12.16 19.46
C VAL A 354 0.37 12.31 17.98
N TYR A 355 0.10 11.26 17.23
CA TYR A 355 0.17 11.25 15.77
C TYR A 355 -1.23 11.12 15.17
N ARG A 356 -1.61 12.01 14.26
CA ARG A 356 -2.82 11.90 13.46
C ARG A 356 -2.47 11.32 12.10
N GLY A 357 -3.12 10.21 11.70
CA GLY A 357 -2.89 9.55 10.42
C GLY A 357 -4.17 8.92 9.87
N HIS A 358 -4.02 8.16 8.79
CA HIS A 358 -5.05 7.29 8.23
C HIS A 358 -4.59 5.84 8.37
N PHE A 359 -5.45 5.00 8.87
CA PHE A 359 -5.09 3.62 9.24
C PHE A 359 -6.08 2.64 8.65
N ASN A 360 -5.54 1.51 8.18
CA ASN A 360 -6.36 0.41 7.70
C ASN A 360 -6.59 -0.59 8.84
N VAL A 361 -7.82 -0.61 9.32
CA VAL A 361 -8.27 -1.40 10.47
C VAL A 361 -9.64 -2.03 10.20
N LYS A 362 -10.04 -2.98 11.03
CA LYS A 362 -11.41 -3.50 11.03
C LYS A 362 -12.40 -2.37 11.34
N ASN A 363 -13.49 -2.26 10.56
CA ASN A 363 -14.41 -1.14 10.62
C ASN A 363 -15.06 -0.98 12.02
N ASN A 364 -15.60 -2.04 12.61
CA ASN A 364 -16.22 -1.99 13.93
C ASN A 364 -17.14 -0.76 14.14
N GLY A 365 -17.79 -0.25 13.07
CA GLY A 365 -18.69 0.90 13.11
C GLY A 365 -18.04 2.28 12.96
N VAL A 366 -16.76 2.37 12.64
CA VAL A 366 -16.08 3.64 12.32
C VAL A 366 -16.75 4.32 11.14
N ILE A 367 -17.01 3.59 10.06
CA ILE A 367 -17.83 3.99 8.91
C ILE A 367 -19.19 3.31 9.02
N SER A 368 -20.24 4.10 9.27
CA SER A 368 -21.55 3.60 9.65
C SER A 368 -22.28 2.81 8.56
N ASN A 369 -22.02 3.10 7.28
CA ASN A 369 -22.65 2.50 6.12
C ASN A 369 -21.76 1.52 5.36
N LEU A 370 -20.72 0.97 6.02
CA LEU A 370 -19.92 -0.16 5.55
C LEU A 370 -19.99 -1.32 6.58
N PRO A 371 -19.78 -2.59 6.14
CA PRO A 371 -19.82 -3.75 7.03
C PRO A 371 -18.81 -3.66 8.17
N ALA A 372 -19.22 -4.12 9.36
CA ALA A 372 -18.40 -4.04 10.56
C ALA A 372 -17.12 -4.89 10.51
N ASP A 373 -17.11 -5.93 9.70
CA ASP A 373 -15.97 -6.83 9.49
C ASP A 373 -14.99 -6.38 8.39
N ALA A 374 -15.38 -5.39 7.56
CA ALA A 374 -14.53 -4.89 6.50
C ALA A 374 -13.25 -4.21 7.03
N ILE A 375 -12.18 -4.26 6.25
CA ILE A 375 -11.00 -3.44 6.50
C ILE A 375 -11.22 -2.09 5.81
N ILE A 376 -11.26 -1.05 6.61
CA ILE A 376 -11.48 0.33 6.15
C ILE A 376 -10.22 1.17 6.34
N GLU A 377 -10.11 2.23 5.57
CA GLU A 377 -9.09 3.27 5.74
C GLU A 377 -9.75 4.57 6.17
N SER A 378 -9.37 5.07 7.36
CA SER A 378 -10.05 6.20 7.98
C SER A 378 -9.11 6.97 8.91
N PRO A 379 -9.41 8.26 9.21
CA PRO A 379 -8.58 9.03 10.13
C PRO A 379 -8.61 8.48 11.55
N GLY A 380 -7.49 8.59 12.23
CA GLY A 380 -7.34 8.21 13.62
C GLY A 380 -6.17 8.92 14.28
N PHE A 381 -6.02 8.69 15.57
CA PHE A 381 -4.94 9.19 16.40
C PHE A 381 -4.20 8.02 17.05
N VAL A 382 -2.88 8.14 17.15
CA VAL A 382 -2.04 7.19 17.87
C VAL A 382 -1.46 7.90 19.09
N ASP A 383 -1.52 7.23 20.23
CA ASP A 383 -0.87 7.61 21.46
C ASP A 383 -0.35 6.36 22.19
N ARG A 384 0.02 6.45 23.48
CA ARG A 384 0.48 5.30 24.27
C ARG A 384 -0.55 4.19 24.44
N PHE A 385 -1.84 4.48 24.25
CA PHE A 385 -2.92 3.51 24.38
C PHE A 385 -3.24 2.79 23.06
N GLY A 386 -2.59 3.19 21.96
CA GLY A 386 -2.78 2.54 20.66
C GLY A 386 -3.36 3.45 19.60
N ILE A 387 -4.04 2.83 18.62
CA ILE A 387 -4.69 3.53 17.49
C ILE A 387 -6.16 3.75 17.86
N ASN A 388 -6.58 5.02 17.87
CA ASN A 388 -7.94 5.44 18.20
C ASN A 388 -8.58 6.05 16.95
N MET A 389 -9.59 5.38 16.39
CA MET A 389 -10.22 5.81 15.15
C MET A 389 -11.26 6.91 15.40
N VAL A 390 -11.32 7.86 14.48
CA VAL A 390 -12.44 8.83 14.42
C VAL A 390 -13.68 8.08 13.94
N SER A 391 -14.71 8.01 14.78
CA SER A 391 -15.96 7.28 14.51
C SER A 391 -17.09 8.20 14.04
N GLY A 392 -18.22 7.59 13.63
CA GLY A 392 -19.41 8.32 13.19
C GLY A 392 -19.32 8.88 11.77
N ILE A 393 -18.43 8.35 10.97
CA ILE A 393 -18.28 8.72 9.55
C ILE A 393 -19.34 7.98 8.74
N THR A 394 -20.01 8.71 7.84
CA THR A 394 -20.90 8.14 6.82
C THR A 394 -20.42 8.58 5.44
N LEU A 395 -20.16 7.62 4.56
CA LEU A 395 -19.78 7.91 3.19
C LEU A 395 -20.97 8.38 2.36
N PRO A 396 -20.78 9.24 1.34
CA PRO A 396 -21.79 9.43 0.30
C PRO A 396 -22.20 8.07 -0.31
N GLU A 397 -23.49 7.93 -0.65
CA GLU A 397 -24.04 6.63 -1.10
C GLU A 397 -23.30 6.01 -2.28
N ALA A 398 -22.93 6.82 -3.27
CA ALA A 398 -22.17 6.34 -4.44
C ALA A 398 -20.76 5.82 -4.04
N CYS A 399 -20.11 6.49 -3.08
CA CYS A 399 -18.80 6.05 -2.56
C CYS A 399 -18.93 4.76 -1.75
N ALA A 400 -19.95 4.66 -0.91
CA ALA A 400 -20.24 3.44 -0.15
C ALA A 400 -20.54 2.25 -1.08
N ALA A 401 -21.33 2.45 -2.14
CA ALA A 401 -21.65 1.41 -3.11
C ALA A 401 -20.41 0.89 -3.85
N THR A 402 -19.50 1.77 -4.27
CA THR A 402 -18.24 1.35 -4.89
C THR A 402 -17.32 0.64 -3.90
N CYS A 403 -17.21 1.13 -2.67
CA CYS A 403 -16.48 0.43 -1.61
C CYS A 403 -17.06 -0.97 -1.32
N MET A 404 -18.38 -1.10 -1.29
CA MET A 404 -19.08 -2.38 -1.06
C MET A 404 -18.74 -3.42 -2.14
N ALA A 405 -18.66 -3.02 -3.41
CA ALA A 405 -18.26 -3.94 -4.48
C ALA A 405 -16.87 -4.53 -4.20
N SER A 406 -15.90 -3.68 -3.90
CA SER A 406 -14.53 -4.11 -3.59
C SER A 406 -14.43 -4.90 -2.27
N ILE A 407 -15.18 -4.53 -1.22
CA ILE A 407 -15.23 -5.26 0.06
C ILE A 407 -15.71 -6.71 -0.15
N ASN A 408 -16.72 -6.92 -0.98
CA ASN A 408 -17.23 -8.26 -1.27
C ASN A 408 -16.17 -9.12 -2.00
N VAL A 409 -15.46 -8.55 -2.95
CA VAL A 409 -14.32 -9.21 -3.63
C VAL A 409 -13.22 -9.57 -2.64
N GLN A 410 -12.81 -8.62 -1.80
CA GLN A 410 -11.79 -8.84 -0.78
C GLN A 410 -12.18 -9.96 0.19
N ARG A 411 -13.42 -9.96 0.67
CA ARG A 411 -13.93 -11.00 1.59
C ARG A 411 -13.89 -12.38 0.97
N MET A 412 -14.41 -12.54 -0.26
CA MET A 412 -14.37 -13.81 -0.98
C MET A 412 -12.94 -14.27 -1.24
N SER A 413 -12.06 -13.33 -1.65
CA SER A 413 -10.65 -13.62 -1.92
C SER A 413 -9.91 -14.10 -0.68
N VAL A 414 -10.11 -13.44 0.47
CA VAL A 414 -9.50 -13.86 1.74
C VAL A 414 -10.00 -15.24 2.15
N HIS A 415 -11.32 -15.47 2.07
CA HIS A 415 -11.91 -16.75 2.43
C HIS A 415 -11.41 -17.88 1.51
N ALA A 416 -11.36 -17.65 0.19
CA ALA A 416 -10.83 -18.61 -0.77
C ALA A 416 -9.36 -18.97 -0.48
N ALA A 417 -8.52 -17.96 -0.15
CA ALA A 417 -7.10 -18.19 0.17
C ALA A 417 -6.91 -19.03 1.44
N VAL A 418 -7.77 -18.83 2.45
CA VAL A 418 -7.69 -19.53 3.74
C VAL A 418 -8.21 -20.95 3.63
N THR A 419 -9.26 -21.19 2.84
CA THR A 419 -9.92 -22.49 2.74
C THR A 419 -9.43 -23.36 1.58
N GLY A 420 -8.73 -22.78 0.60
CA GLY A 420 -8.36 -23.47 -0.64
C GLY A 420 -9.55 -23.69 -1.59
N ASP A 421 -10.63 -22.93 -1.42
CA ASP A 421 -11.83 -23.03 -2.26
C ASP A 421 -11.62 -22.33 -3.61
N ILE A 422 -11.35 -23.15 -4.64
CA ILE A 422 -11.10 -22.68 -6.01
C ILE A 422 -12.35 -22.10 -6.67
N ASP A 423 -13.54 -22.57 -6.34
CA ASP A 423 -14.78 -22.07 -6.91
C ASP A 423 -15.12 -20.69 -6.32
N LEU A 424 -14.89 -20.52 -5.02
CA LEU A 424 -15.00 -19.20 -4.39
C LEU A 424 -13.97 -18.21 -4.94
N LEU A 425 -12.74 -18.66 -5.28
CA LEU A 425 -11.76 -17.81 -5.96
C LEU A 425 -12.28 -17.33 -7.33
N LYS A 426 -12.84 -18.24 -8.13
CA LYS A 426 -13.45 -17.89 -9.43
C LYS A 426 -14.58 -16.90 -9.28
N LEU A 427 -15.44 -17.08 -8.27
CA LEU A 427 -16.50 -16.13 -7.95
C LEU A 427 -15.95 -14.77 -7.50
N ALA A 428 -14.89 -14.72 -6.71
CA ALA A 428 -14.25 -13.47 -6.33
C ALA A 428 -13.76 -12.69 -7.56
N VAL A 429 -13.10 -13.38 -8.51
CA VAL A 429 -12.64 -12.77 -9.75
C VAL A 429 -13.79 -12.32 -10.64
N LEU A 430 -14.89 -13.09 -10.73
CA LEU A 430 -16.08 -12.74 -11.50
C LEU A 430 -16.77 -11.48 -10.94
N HIS A 431 -16.78 -11.29 -9.64
CA HIS A 431 -17.41 -10.14 -8.98
C HIS A 431 -16.51 -8.90 -8.93
N ASP A 432 -15.27 -9.00 -9.40
CA ASP A 432 -14.40 -7.82 -9.50
C ASP A 432 -14.99 -6.79 -10.46
N PRO A 433 -15.03 -5.49 -10.10
CA PRO A 433 -15.70 -4.48 -10.89
C PRO A 433 -15.21 -4.38 -12.36
N LEU A 434 -13.89 -4.43 -12.57
CA LEU A 434 -13.34 -4.36 -13.94
C LEU A 434 -13.49 -5.69 -14.68
N VAL A 435 -13.18 -6.82 -14.03
CA VAL A 435 -13.29 -8.14 -14.64
C VAL A 435 -14.74 -8.43 -15.07
N GLY A 436 -15.70 -8.21 -14.18
CA GLY A 436 -17.12 -8.41 -14.47
C GLY A 436 -17.70 -7.48 -15.54
N ALA A 437 -17.05 -6.33 -15.81
CA ALA A 437 -17.44 -5.43 -16.91
C ALA A 437 -16.87 -5.83 -18.28
N VAL A 438 -15.86 -6.73 -18.32
CA VAL A 438 -15.10 -7.07 -19.54
C VAL A 438 -15.28 -8.52 -19.96
N ALA A 439 -15.19 -9.48 -19.02
CA ALA A 439 -15.11 -10.91 -19.29
C ALA A 439 -16.45 -11.64 -19.05
N THR A 440 -16.70 -12.70 -19.81
CA THR A 440 -17.80 -13.63 -19.56
C THR A 440 -17.45 -14.60 -18.42
N PRO A 441 -18.44 -15.28 -17.78
CA PRO A 441 -18.14 -16.30 -16.77
C PRO A 441 -17.19 -17.40 -17.27
N GLU A 442 -17.34 -17.86 -18.53
CA GLU A 442 -16.49 -18.90 -19.12
C GLU A 442 -15.04 -18.41 -19.28
N GLU A 443 -14.85 -17.15 -19.69
CA GLU A 443 -13.54 -16.51 -19.78
C GLU A 443 -12.89 -16.39 -18.39
N VAL A 444 -13.65 -16.01 -17.36
CA VAL A 444 -13.15 -15.92 -15.97
C VAL A 444 -12.73 -17.29 -15.45
N TRP A 445 -13.53 -18.34 -15.67
CA TRP A 445 -13.19 -19.70 -15.24
C TRP A 445 -11.88 -20.17 -15.87
N GLN A 446 -11.72 -20.00 -17.19
CA GLN A 446 -10.49 -20.34 -17.88
C GLN A 446 -9.31 -19.50 -17.43
N MET A 447 -9.48 -18.19 -17.30
CA MET A 447 -8.43 -17.27 -16.84
C MET A 447 -7.89 -17.67 -15.47
N VAL A 448 -8.78 -17.97 -14.49
CA VAL A 448 -8.36 -18.39 -13.15
C VAL A 448 -7.65 -19.75 -13.21
N ASP A 449 -8.15 -20.71 -13.99
CA ASP A 449 -7.45 -21.99 -14.17
C ASP A 449 -6.05 -21.78 -14.77
N GLU A 450 -5.89 -20.89 -15.75
CA GLU A 450 -4.59 -20.55 -16.35
C GLU A 450 -3.65 -19.90 -15.32
N MET A 451 -4.15 -18.95 -14.52
CA MET A 451 -3.35 -18.29 -13.50
C MET A 451 -2.93 -19.24 -12.38
N VAL A 452 -3.83 -20.11 -11.92
CA VAL A 452 -3.53 -21.12 -10.89
C VAL A 452 -2.50 -22.14 -11.38
N VAL A 453 -2.60 -22.56 -12.63
CA VAL A 453 -1.61 -23.49 -13.23
C VAL A 453 -0.25 -22.82 -13.40
N ALA A 454 -0.21 -21.60 -13.90
CA ALA A 454 1.04 -20.85 -14.10
C ALA A 454 1.76 -20.55 -12.77
N GLN A 455 1.01 -20.32 -11.71
CA GLN A 455 1.52 -19.91 -10.41
C GLN A 455 1.48 -21.03 -9.34
N ALA A 456 1.28 -22.28 -9.75
CA ALA A 456 1.08 -23.44 -8.85
C ALA A 456 2.17 -23.57 -7.77
N GLY A 457 3.41 -23.18 -8.07
CA GLY A 457 4.53 -23.23 -7.11
C GLY A 457 4.38 -22.27 -5.91
N TRP A 458 3.52 -21.25 -6.01
CA TRP A 458 3.25 -20.28 -4.95
C TRP A 458 1.84 -20.40 -4.35
N LEU A 459 1.05 -21.37 -4.81
CA LEU A 459 -0.36 -21.56 -4.45
C LEU A 459 -0.61 -22.95 -3.84
N PRO A 460 0.07 -23.32 -2.74
CA PRO A 460 -0.02 -24.67 -2.17
C PRO A 460 -1.45 -25.06 -1.77
N GLN A 461 -2.31 -24.10 -1.40
CA GLN A 461 -3.71 -24.34 -1.03
C GLN A 461 -4.58 -24.82 -2.20
N TYR A 462 -4.12 -24.67 -3.45
CA TYR A 462 -4.82 -25.11 -4.66
C TYR A 462 -4.12 -26.27 -5.36
N ALA A 463 -3.14 -26.92 -4.71
CA ALA A 463 -2.37 -28.02 -5.32
C ALA A 463 -3.26 -29.12 -5.90
N ASP A 464 -4.32 -29.50 -5.19
CA ASP A 464 -5.27 -30.55 -5.60
C ASP A 464 -6.16 -30.11 -6.78
N ALA A 465 -6.34 -28.81 -7.00
CA ALA A 465 -7.13 -28.28 -8.11
C ALA A 465 -6.34 -28.19 -9.43
N VAL A 466 -4.99 -28.14 -9.38
CA VAL A 466 -4.12 -27.96 -10.55
C VAL A 466 -4.29 -29.04 -11.62
N PRO A 467 -4.36 -30.36 -11.32
CA PRO A 467 -4.57 -31.37 -12.35
C PRO A 467 -5.86 -31.18 -13.13
N ALA A 468 -6.99 -30.94 -12.45
CA ALA A 468 -8.28 -30.71 -13.07
C ALA A 468 -8.31 -29.39 -13.88
N ALA A 469 -7.62 -28.34 -13.41
CA ALA A 469 -7.48 -27.08 -14.16
C ALA A 469 -6.71 -27.31 -15.47
N LYS A 470 -5.63 -28.09 -15.47
CA LYS A 470 -4.89 -28.45 -16.69
C LYS A 470 -5.74 -29.21 -17.69
N GLU A 471 -6.58 -30.16 -17.24
CA GLU A 471 -7.50 -30.90 -18.08
C GLU A 471 -8.54 -30.00 -18.73
N ARG A 472 -9.17 -29.09 -17.94
CA ARG A 472 -10.12 -28.09 -18.46
C ARG A 472 -9.47 -27.18 -19.50
N LEU A 473 -8.25 -26.70 -19.25
CA LEU A 473 -7.50 -25.87 -20.21
C LEU A 473 -7.18 -26.62 -21.52
N ALA A 474 -6.83 -27.90 -21.44
CA ALA A 474 -6.51 -28.72 -22.63
C ALA A 474 -7.73 -28.97 -23.54
N THR A 475 -8.94 -28.94 -22.98
CA THR A 475 -10.19 -29.20 -23.69
C THR A 475 -11.03 -27.94 -23.96
N SER A 476 -10.58 -26.79 -23.50
CA SER A 476 -11.33 -25.52 -23.61
C SER A 476 -11.45 -25.03 -25.04
N THR A 477 -12.61 -24.46 -25.35
CA THR A 477 -12.92 -23.79 -26.62
C THR A 477 -12.98 -22.26 -26.47
N VAL A 478 -12.77 -21.72 -25.28
CA VAL A 478 -12.74 -20.28 -24.99
C VAL A 478 -11.55 -19.66 -25.70
N LYS A 479 -11.82 -18.66 -26.52
CA LYS A 479 -10.80 -17.99 -27.33
C LYS A 479 -10.13 -16.86 -26.52
N THR A 480 -8.82 -16.81 -26.56
CA THR A 480 -8.04 -15.70 -26.02
C THR A 480 -7.66 -14.70 -27.10
N ARG A 481 -7.31 -13.49 -26.70
CA ARG A 481 -6.86 -12.40 -27.57
C ARG A 481 -5.32 -12.37 -27.60
N ASP A 482 -4.75 -12.11 -28.76
CA ASP A 482 -3.35 -11.68 -28.85
C ASP A 482 -3.31 -10.14 -28.76
N TRP A 483 -3.25 -9.66 -27.51
CA TRP A 483 -3.34 -8.24 -27.24
C TRP A 483 -2.35 -7.83 -26.12
N ALA A 484 -1.54 -6.82 -26.44
CA ALA A 484 -0.50 -6.32 -25.54
C ALA A 484 -1.00 -5.27 -24.53
N GLY A 485 -2.28 -4.87 -24.59
CA GLY A 485 -2.85 -3.76 -23.84
C GLY A 485 -2.98 -2.47 -24.65
N ALA A 486 -3.86 -1.57 -24.20
CA ALA A 486 -4.16 -0.33 -24.91
C ALA A 486 -3.04 0.71 -24.81
N ALA A 487 -2.23 0.63 -23.77
CA ALA A 487 -1.28 1.70 -23.40
C ALA A 487 0.03 1.14 -22.80
N ARG A 488 0.61 0.12 -23.43
CA ARG A 488 1.80 -0.55 -22.92
C ARG A 488 3.08 0.13 -23.39
N ARG A 489 4.07 0.22 -22.48
CA ARG A 489 5.45 0.58 -22.80
C ARG A 489 6.41 -0.58 -22.56
N ASN A 490 7.55 -0.56 -23.22
CA ASN A 490 8.64 -1.50 -22.97
C ASN A 490 9.42 -1.11 -21.73
N VAL A 491 10.03 -2.12 -21.08
CA VAL A 491 11.03 -1.92 -20.01
C VAL A 491 12.24 -1.22 -20.65
N ARG A 492 12.67 -0.11 -20.06
CA ARG A 492 13.82 0.67 -20.52
C ARG A 492 15.13 0.02 -20.10
N SER A 493 16.14 0.15 -20.94
CA SER A 493 17.52 -0.24 -20.62
C SER A 493 18.12 0.69 -19.56
N ILE A 494 19.23 0.26 -18.96
CA ILE A 494 19.99 1.09 -17.99
C ILE A 494 20.55 2.36 -18.65
N GLU A 495 20.94 2.28 -19.90
CA GLU A 495 21.45 3.41 -20.70
C GLU A 495 20.35 4.46 -20.90
N GLU A 496 19.14 4.05 -21.26
CA GLU A 496 18.00 4.94 -21.42
C GLU A 496 17.63 5.62 -20.08
N LEU A 497 17.61 4.86 -18.97
CA LEU A 497 17.35 5.41 -17.64
C LEU A 497 18.44 6.41 -17.18
N ARG A 498 19.72 6.17 -17.52
CA ARG A 498 20.81 7.10 -17.26
C ARG A 498 20.65 8.38 -18.06
N ALA A 499 20.31 8.28 -19.35
CA ALA A 499 20.08 9.44 -20.21
C ALA A 499 18.97 10.34 -19.70
N GLU A 500 17.83 9.75 -19.29
CA GLU A 500 16.71 10.48 -18.70
C GLU A 500 17.09 11.22 -17.41
N LYS A 501 17.77 10.53 -16.48
CA LYS A 501 18.24 11.17 -15.23
C LYS A 501 19.23 12.30 -15.46
N MET A 502 20.08 12.20 -16.50
CA MET A 502 20.97 13.28 -16.88
C MET A 502 20.21 14.48 -17.49
N ALA A 503 19.16 14.23 -18.28
CA ALA A 503 18.31 15.27 -18.84
C ALA A 503 17.56 16.03 -17.74
N LEU A 504 16.97 15.34 -16.78
CA LEU A 504 16.29 15.94 -15.63
C LEU A 504 17.22 16.81 -14.78
N LYS A 505 18.47 16.37 -14.55
CA LYS A 505 19.47 17.16 -13.81
C LYS A 505 19.93 18.42 -14.54
N LYS A 506 19.76 18.50 -15.85
CA LYS A 506 20.11 19.72 -16.63
C LYS A 506 18.94 20.70 -16.75
N ALA A 507 17.72 20.24 -16.44
CA ALA A 507 16.50 21.06 -16.51
C ALA A 507 16.18 21.75 -15.16
N VAL A 508 16.85 21.36 -14.08
CA VAL A 508 16.83 21.97 -12.73
C VAL A 508 18.10 22.81 -12.53
#